data_e3a5292709bb15d4db0a9ee7a035e0f7
#
_entry.id   e3a5292709bb15d4db0a9ee7a035e0f7
#
_cell.length_a   1.000
_cell.length_b   1.000
_cell.length_c   1.000
_cell.angle_alpha   90.00
_cell.angle_beta   90.00
_cell.angle_gamma   90.00
#
_symmetry.space_group_name_H-M   'P 1'
#
loop_
_entity.id
_entity.type
_entity.pdbx_description
1 polymer ?
#
loop_
_entity_poly.entity_id
_entity_poly.type
_entity_poly.pdbx_seq_one_letter_code
_entity_poly.pdbx_strand_id
1 'polypeptide(L)'
;MRTLRLIGSVIMVIMMSLNFIACSDDDENDNRPLAEPLIGHWVLTYEEGFEKDFEHPEYDEAWSHAPKDECEYFGNFTFREDGTYSEYDLDGTSNPQSIEKWEVNGDVITLIEDEYEQYDLKVLEISSNKLVLEFHDKDEASEHYAKMTYKRG
;
A
#
# COMPACT_ATOMS: atom_id res chain seq x y z
N MET A 1 31.96 30.14 -41.67
CA MET A 1 31.21 28.88 -41.77
C MET A 1 31.22 28.20 -40.41
N ARG A 2 30.16 28.36 -39.65
CA ARG A 2 29.98 27.68 -38.34
C ARG A 2 28.64 27.03 -38.35
N THR A 3 28.64 25.70 -38.41
CA THR A 3 27.46 24.86 -38.36
C THR A 3 26.93 24.77 -36.94
N LEU A 4 25.72 25.28 -36.71
CA LEU A 4 24.99 25.22 -35.47
C LEU A 4 24.36 23.80 -35.36
N ARG A 5 24.85 23.00 -34.41
CA ARG A 5 24.23 21.69 -34.08
C ARG A 5 23.08 21.93 -33.11
N LEU A 6 21.88 21.81 -33.61
CA LEU A 6 20.68 21.71 -32.81
C LEU A 6 20.62 20.30 -32.18
N ILE A 7 20.86 20.23 -30.88
CA ILE A 7 20.61 19.01 -30.10
C ILE A 7 19.14 19.06 -29.67
N GLY A 8 18.32 18.34 -30.42
CA GLY A 8 16.94 18.10 -30.02
C GLY A 8 16.89 17.09 -28.89
N SER A 9 16.57 17.52 -27.70
CA SER A 9 16.20 16.64 -26.59
C SER A 9 14.83 16.07 -26.87
N VAL A 10 14.80 14.81 -27.32
CA VAL A 10 13.58 14.00 -27.35
C VAL A 10 13.35 13.49 -25.92
N ILE A 11 12.44 14.12 -25.21
CA ILE A 11 11.90 13.58 -23.95
C ILE A 11 10.95 12.46 -24.34
N MET A 12 11.44 11.24 -24.25
CA MET A 12 10.63 10.03 -24.45
C MET A 12 9.88 9.76 -23.13
N VAL A 13 8.65 10.24 -23.07
CA VAL A 13 7.72 9.85 -22.01
C VAL A 13 7.33 8.40 -22.26
N ILE A 14 7.96 7.49 -21.54
CA ILE A 14 7.57 6.08 -21.52
C ILE A 14 6.33 5.96 -20.64
N MET A 15 5.15 6.00 -21.24
CA MET A 15 3.93 5.54 -20.59
C MET A 15 4.03 4.01 -20.50
N MET A 16 4.46 3.51 -19.35
CA MET A 16 4.31 2.09 -19.03
C MET A 16 2.85 1.83 -18.69
N SER A 17 2.13 1.30 -19.65
CA SER A 17 0.80 0.72 -19.41
C SER A 17 1.00 -0.62 -18.69
N LEU A 18 0.70 -0.63 -17.41
CA LEU A 18 0.77 -1.81 -16.56
C LEU A 18 -0.53 -2.59 -16.67
N ASN A 19 -0.42 -3.78 -17.23
CA ASN A 19 -1.51 -4.75 -17.26
C ASN A 19 -1.47 -5.56 -15.96
N PHE A 20 -2.45 -5.33 -15.09
CA PHE A 20 -2.69 -6.18 -13.93
C PHE A 20 -3.59 -7.33 -14.30
N ILE A 21 -3.14 -8.54 -14.02
CA ILE A 21 -3.96 -9.74 -14.11
C ILE A 21 -4.50 -9.99 -12.70
N ALA A 22 -5.70 -9.50 -12.44
CA ALA A 22 -6.48 -9.95 -11.30
C ALA A 22 -7.14 -11.28 -11.69
N CYS A 23 -6.68 -12.40 -11.16
CA CYS A 23 -7.41 -13.66 -11.23
C CYS A 23 -8.55 -13.63 -10.21
N SER A 24 -9.72 -13.27 -10.66
CA SER A 24 -10.99 -13.53 -9.99
C SER A 24 -11.96 -14.04 -11.05
N ASP A 25 -12.52 -15.24 -10.82
CA ASP A 25 -13.60 -15.79 -11.61
C ASP A 25 -14.83 -14.89 -11.46
N ASP A 26 -14.96 -13.94 -12.38
CA ASP A 26 -16.21 -13.40 -12.92
C ASP A 26 -15.83 -12.38 -14.00
N ASP A 27 -16.36 -12.59 -15.20
CA ASP A 27 -16.08 -11.89 -16.45
C ASP A 27 -16.34 -10.38 -16.36
N GLU A 28 -15.35 -9.58 -15.95
CA GLU A 28 -15.21 -8.20 -16.41
C GLU A 28 -13.72 -7.85 -16.53
N ASN A 29 -13.30 -7.65 -17.77
CA ASN A 29 -11.95 -7.23 -18.14
C ASN A 29 -11.74 -5.77 -17.70
N ASP A 30 -11.42 -5.58 -16.42
CA ASP A 30 -11.32 -4.28 -15.80
C ASP A 30 -9.90 -3.71 -16.00
N ASN A 31 -9.73 -2.97 -17.10
CA ASN A 31 -8.51 -2.21 -17.41
C ASN A 31 -8.39 -0.90 -16.59
N ARG A 32 -9.11 -0.77 -15.47
CA ARG A 32 -9.02 0.42 -14.62
C ARG A 32 -7.67 0.49 -13.94
N PRO A 33 -7.08 1.70 -13.79
CA PRO A 33 -5.90 1.87 -12.97
C PRO A 33 -6.16 1.40 -11.53
N LEU A 34 -5.16 0.81 -10.87
CA LEU A 34 -5.27 0.30 -9.50
C LEU A 34 -5.78 1.37 -8.51
N ALA A 35 -5.47 2.64 -8.77
CA ALA A 35 -5.92 3.75 -7.93
C ALA A 35 -7.43 3.85 -7.79
N GLU A 36 -8.20 3.66 -8.87
CA GLU A 36 -9.65 3.81 -8.84
C GLU A 36 -10.36 2.82 -7.89
N PRO A 37 -10.08 1.50 -7.92
CA PRO A 37 -10.68 0.58 -6.98
C PRO A 37 -10.22 0.75 -5.53
N LEU A 38 -9.09 1.41 -5.27
CA LEU A 38 -8.61 1.69 -3.91
C LEU A 38 -9.41 2.78 -3.20
N ILE A 39 -9.96 3.75 -3.95
CA ILE A 39 -10.67 4.89 -3.37
C ILE A 39 -11.86 4.42 -2.52
N GLY A 40 -11.90 4.88 -1.27
CA GLY A 40 -12.96 4.58 -0.31
C GLY A 40 -12.41 4.19 1.05
N HIS A 41 -13.31 3.72 1.91
CA HIS A 41 -13.00 3.31 3.28
C HIS A 41 -12.77 1.79 3.34
N TRP A 42 -11.66 1.39 4.01
CA TRP A 42 -11.24 0.02 4.16
C TRP A 42 -11.05 -0.31 5.64
N VAL A 43 -11.72 -1.35 6.09
CA VAL A 43 -11.72 -1.79 7.49
C VAL A 43 -10.90 -3.07 7.60
N LEU A 44 -9.87 -3.05 8.44
CA LEU A 44 -9.02 -4.21 8.71
C LEU A 44 -9.85 -5.32 9.36
N THR A 45 -9.74 -6.53 8.84
CA THR A 45 -10.50 -7.69 9.32
C THR A 45 -9.64 -8.86 9.74
N TYR A 46 -8.40 -8.92 9.26
CA TYR A 46 -7.46 -9.97 9.57
C TYR A 46 -6.04 -9.53 9.28
N GLU A 47 -5.12 -9.93 10.13
CA GLU A 47 -3.69 -9.71 9.94
C GLU A 47 -2.89 -10.95 10.34
N GLU A 48 -1.81 -11.19 9.62
CA GLU A 48 -0.80 -12.21 9.92
C GLU A 48 0.59 -11.68 9.57
N GLY A 49 1.59 -12.03 10.38
CA GLY A 49 2.93 -11.54 10.14
C GLY A 49 3.93 -12.04 11.14
N PHE A 50 5.10 -11.44 11.08
CA PHE A 50 6.18 -11.67 12.03
C PHE A 50 7.11 -10.46 12.11
N GLU A 51 7.79 -10.35 13.25
CA GLU A 51 8.95 -9.51 13.47
C GLU A 51 10.13 -10.38 13.88
N LYS A 52 11.29 -10.10 13.35
CA LYS A 52 12.54 -10.76 13.72
C LYS A 52 13.62 -9.74 14.04
N ASP A 53 14.27 -9.93 15.16
CA ASP A 53 15.47 -9.20 15.54
C ASP A 53 16.67 -10.14 15.37
N PHE A 54 17.59 -9.86 14.44
CA PHE A 54 18.71 -10.74 14.14
C PHE A 54 19.80 -10.72 15.21
N GLU A 55 19.84 -9.67 16.03
CA GLU A 55 20.75 -9.56 17.16
C GLU A 55 20.16 -10.19 18.44
N HIS A 56 18.83 -10.16 18.57
CA HIS A 56 18.07 -10.60 19.72
C HIS A 56 16.90 -11.52 19.35
N PRO A 57 17.16 -12.75 18.87
CA PRO A 57 16.10 -13.66 18.42
C PRO A 57 15.08 -14.06 19.52
N GLU A 58 15.38 -13.77 20.78
CA GLU A 58 14.46 -13.95 21.91
C GLU A 58 13.27 -12.97 21.87
N TYR A 59 13.32 -11.93 21.01
CA TYR A 59 12.25 -10.97 20.78
C TYR A 59 11.47 -11.25 19.49
N ASP A 60 11.83 -12.31 18.76
CA ASP A 60 11.09 -12.71 17.57
C ASP A 60 9.63 -12.98 17.94
N GLU A 61 8.72 -12.38 17.17
CA GLU A 61 7.28 -12.52 17.35
C GLU A 61 6.59 -12.90 16.04
N ALA A 62 5.49 -13.61 16.13
CA ALA A 62 4.62 -13.92 14.99
C ALA A 62 3.17 -13.94 15.43
N TRP A 63 2.28 -13.42 14.59
CA TRP A 63 0.86 -13.30 14.86
C TRP A 63 0.02 -13.76 13.67
N SER A 64 -1.25 -14.08 13.96
CA SER A 64 -2.22 -14.49 12.96
C SER A 64 -3.61 -14.42 13.60
N HIS A 65 -4.30 -13.29 13.46
CA HIS A 65 -5.58 -13.06 14.14
C HIS A 65 -6.45 -11.99 13.47
N ALA A 66 -7.72 -11.96 13.82
CA ALA A 66 -8.56 -10.79 13.58
C ALA A 66 -8.20 -9.73 14.62
N PRO A 67 -7.93 -8.48 14.22
CA PRO A 67 -7.61 -7.41 15.15
C PRO A 67 -8.81 -7.16 16.08
N LYS A 68 -8.53 -6.81 17.34
CA LYS A 68 -9.57 -6.54 18.35
C LYS A 68 -9.53 -5.10 18.82
N ASP A 69 -8.51 -4.77 19.58
CA ASP A 69 -8.35 -3.45 20.22
C ASP A 69 -7.20 -2.67 19.57
N GLU A 70 -6.21 -3.38 19.05
CA GLU A 70 -5.01 -2.83 18.41
C GLU A 70 -4.72 -3.59 17.12
N CYS A 71 -4.02 -2.97 16.18
CA CYS A 71 -3.42 -3.57 14.99
C CYS A 71 -1.90 -3.60 15.17
N GLU A 72 -1.23 -4.51 14.47
CA GLU A 72 0.22 -4.64 14.60
C GLU A 72 0.96 -3.54 13.83
N TYR A 73 0.48 -3.18 12.62
CA TYR A 73 1.11 -2.15 11.81
C TYR A 73 0.14 -1.05 11.36
N PHE A 74 -0.90 -1.41 10.65
CA PHE A 74 -1.80 -0.44 10.01
C PHE A 74 -3.24 -0.69 10.38
N GLY A 75 -3.94 0.38 10.75
CA GLY A 75 -5.36 0.36 11.07
C GLY A 75 -6.28 0.37 9.86
N ASN A 76 -7.39 1.05 9.99
CA ASN A 76 -8.36 1.24 8.92
C ASN A 76 -7.93 2.39 8.00
N PHE A 77 -8.13 2.26 6.69
CA PHE A 77 -7.75 3.28 5.72
C PHE A 77 -8.95 3.98 5.08
N THR A 78 -8.78 5.24 4.76
CA THR A 78 -9.62 5.95 3.78
C THR A 78 -8.72 6.57 2.71
N PHE A 79 -8.77 6.03 1.50
CA PHE A 79 -8.10 6.59 0.32
C PHE A 79 -9.04 7.51 -0.45
N ARG A 80 -8.56 8.69 -0.88
CA ARG A 80 -9.35 9.70 -1.56
C ARG A 80 -8.85 9.96 -2.98
N GLU A 81 -9.74 10.44 -3.84
CA GLU A 81 -9.45 10.78 -5.24
C GLU A 81 -8.39 11.87 -5.41
N ASP A 82 -8.22 12.73 -4.41
CA ASP A 82 -7.25 13.82 -4.42
C ASP A 82 -5.81 13.38 -4.09
N GLY A 83 -5.58 12.06 -3.93
CA GLY A 83 -4.28 11.50 -3.59
C GLY A 83 -3.94 11.61 -2.10
N THR A 84 -4.94 11.86 -1.25
CA THR A 84 -4.75 11.86 0.20
C THR A 84 -5.32 10.59 0.84
N TYR A 85 -4.76 10.19 1.98
CA TYR A 85 -5.34 9.12 2.80
C TYR A 85 -5.43 9.55 4.26
N SER A 86 -6.16 8.78 5.02
CA SER A 86 -6.19 8.84 6.47
C SER A 86 -6.19 7.42 7.01
N GLU A 87 -5.44 7.24 8.07
CA GLU A 87 -5.47 6.03 8.88
C GLU A 87 -6.28 6.26 10.15
N TYR A 88 -6.99 5.23 10.60
CA TYR A 88 -7.85 5.27 11.78
C TYR A 88 -7.57 4.05 12.65
N ASP A 89 -7.67 4.22 13.96
CA ASP A 89 -7.69 3.10 14.89
C ASP A 89 -8.87 2.16 14.60
N LEU A 90 -8.78 0.93 15.08
CA LEU A 90 -9.77 -0.12 14.82
C LEU A 90 -11.17 0.23 15.35
N ASP A 91 -11.26 0.98 16.40
CA ASP A 91 -12.53 1.43 16.99
C ASP A 91 -13.21 2.58 16.23
N GLY A 92 -12.48 3.15 15.23
CA GLY A 92 -12.96 4.25 14.39
C GLY A 92 -13.15 5.58 15.16
N THR A 93 -12.71 5.66 16.39
CA THR A 93 -12.90 6.84 17.24
C THR A 93 -11.79 7.87 17.13
N SER A 94 -10.61 7.48 16.65
CA SER A 94 -9.52 8.42 16.45
C SER A 94 -9.84 9.33 15.27
N ASN A 95 -9.78 10.60 15.53
CA ASN A 95 -9.70 11.60 14.50
C ASN A 95 -8.36 11.38 13.78
N PRO A 96 -8.32 11.21 12.45
CA PRO A 96 -7.06 11.02 11.75
C PRO A 96 -6.11 12.14 12.16
N GLN A 97 -4.97 11.76 12.72
CA GLN A 97 -4.03 12.75 13.27
C GLN A 97 -3.46 13.61 12.15
N SER A 98 -3.44 13.08 10.92
CA SER A 98 -3.00 13.79 9.73
C SER A 98 -3.80 13.33 8.50
N ILE A 99 -3.85 14.21 7.50
CA ILE A 99 -4.25 13.86 6.14
C ILE A 99 -2.95 13.78 5.35
N GLU A 100 -2.60 12.59 4.94
CA GLU A 100 -1.33 12.27 4.32
C GLU A 100 -1.52 11.92 2.85
N LYS A 101 -0.44 11.70 2.13
CA LYS A 101 -0.47 11.44 0.69
C LYS A 101 -0.24 9.97 0.40
N TRP A 102 -0.83 9.51 -0.69
CA TRP A 102 -0.56 8.20 -1.24
C TRP A 102 -0.36 8.26 -2.74
N GLU A 103 0.46 7.36 -3.24
CA GLU A 103 0.74 7.18 -4.65
C GLU A 103 0.66 5.71 -5.02
N VAL A 104 0.41 5.41 -6.31
CA VAL A 104 0.39 4.04 -6.83
C VAL A 104 1.40 3.91 -7.95
N ASN A 105 2.26 2.92 -7.83
CA ASN A 105 3.19 2.53 -8.86
C ASN A 105 3.12 1.01 -9.08
N GLY A 106 2.45 0.61 -10.13
CA GLY A 106 2.25 -0.80 -10.38
C GLY A 106 1.28 -1.42 -9.37
N ASP A 107 1.70 -2.47 -8.70
CA ASP A 107 0.99 -3.15 -7.62
C ASP A 107 1.40 -2.65 -6.21
N VAL A 108 2.11 -1.53 -6.14
CA VAL A 108 2.58 -0.95 -4.89
C VAL A 108 1.86 0.37 -4.60
N ILE A 109 1.35 0.50 -3.39
CA ILE A 109 0.86 1.75 -2.81
C ILE A 109 1.99 2.28 -1.93
N THR A 110 2.45 3.51 -2.16
CA THR A 110 3.36 4.21 -1.27
C THR A 110 2.54 5.17 -0.40
N LEU A 111 2.55 4.95 0.91
CA LEU A 111 2.03 5.87 1.91
C LEU A 111 3.12 6.86 2.27
N ILE A 112 2.83 8.16 2.23
CA ILE A 112 3.80 9.23 2.42
C ILE A 112 3.34 10.09 3.59
N GLU A 113 3.95 9.87 4.75
CA GLU A 113 3.67 10.64 5.96
C GLU A 113 4.43 11.98 5.93
N ASP A 114 5.73 11.91 5.58
CA ASP A 114 6.56 13.11 5.36
C ASP A 114 7.69 12.83 4.35
N GLU A 115 8.70 13.69 4.30
CA GLU A 115 9.84 13.52 3.38
C GLU A 115 10.81 12.39 3.78
N TYR A 116 10.71 11.87 5.00
CA TYR A 116 11.60 10.85 5.57
C TYR A 116 10.87 9.55 5.90
N GLU A 117 9.55 9.58 5.99
CA GLU A 117 8.74 8.46 6.44
C GLU A 117 7.74 8.05 5.36
N GLN A 118 8.04 6.91 4.74
CA GLN A 118 7.25 6.35 3.64
C GLN A 118 7.17 4.83 3.80
N TYR A 119 6.00 4.27 3.48
CA TYR A 119 5.74 2.85 3.56
C TYR A 119 5.22 2.31 2.23
N ASP A 120 5.86 1.27 1.72
CA ASP A 120 5.43 0.58 0.51
C ASP A 120 4.57 -0.62 0.86
N LEU A 121 3.33 -0.61 0.40
CA LEU A 121 2.37 -1.68 0.58
C LEU A 121 2.08 -2.34 -0.77
N LYS A 122 2.41 -3.61 -0.91
CA LYS A 122 2.09 -4.36 -2.11
C LYS A 122 0.64 -4.82 -2.10
N VAL A 123 -0.08 -4.55 -3.17
CA VAL A 123 -1.46 -5.03 -3.36
C VAL A 123 -1.41 -6.46 -3.88
N LEU A 124 -1.83 -7.42 -3.05
CA LEU A 124 -1.91 -8.83 -3.42
C LEU A 124 -3.26 -9.19 -4.05
N GLU A 125 -4.32 -8.52 -3.61
CA GLU A 125 -5.69 -8.73 -4.11
C GLU A 125 -6.49 -7.44 -3.93
N ILE A 126 -7.30 -7.08 -4.91
CA ILE A 126 -8.27 -6.02 -4.81
C ILE A 126 -9.54 -6.38 -5.58
N SER A 127 -10.69 -6.14 -4.95
CA SER A 127 -12.02 -6.29 -5.55
C SER A 127 -12.95 -5.21 -5.03
N SER A 128 -14.21 -5.26 -5.40
CA SER A 128 -15.20 -4.27 -4.93
C SER A 128 -15.39 -4.23 -3.42
N ASN A 129 -15.07 -5.33 -2.70
CA ASN A 129 -15.33 -5.47 -1.27
C ASN A 129 -14.15 -6.05 -0.47
N LYS A 130 -13.04 -6.39 -1.11
CA LYS A 130 -11.87 -6.98 -0.46
C LYS A 130 -10.58 -6.31 -0.96
N LEU A 131 -9.67 -6.05 -0.03
CA LEU A 131 -8.31 -5.59 -0.30
C LEU A 131 -7.35 -6.41 0.55
N VAL A 132 -6.27 -6.91 -0.06
CA VAL A 132 -5.20 -7.60 0.66
C VAL A 132 -3.90 -6.87 0.36
N LEU A 133 -3.25 -6.41 1.42
CA LEU A 133 -1.98 -5.70 1.37
C LEU A 133 -0.88 -6.53 2.04
N GLU A 134 0.33 -6.38 1.53
CA GLU A 134 1.55 -6.92 2.09
C GLU A 134 2.52 -5.78 2.41
N PHE A 135 2.98 -5.75 3.65
CA PHE A 135 4.09 -4.94 4.10
C PHE A 135 5.30 -5.85 4.34
N HIS A 136 6.45 -5.47 3.82
CA HIS A 136 7.68 -6.21 4.07
C HIS A 136 8.85 -5.23 4.10
N ASP A 137 9.44 -5.08 5.26
CA ASP A 137 10.66 -4.32 5.48
C ASP A 137 11.75 -5.21 6.04
N LYS A 138 12.97 -5.04 5.54
CA LYS A 138 14.12 -5.84 5.94
C LYS A 138 15.40 -5.06 5.79
N ASP A 139 16.14 -5.02 6.86
CA ASP A 139 17.50 -4.46 6.89
C ASP A 139 18.54 -5.46 7.45
N GLU A 140 19.69 -4.95 7.87
CA GLU A 140 20.76 -5.79 8.44
C GLU A 140 20.44 -6.26 9.88
N ALA A 141 19.58 -5.57 10.61
CA ALA A 141 19.28 -5.80 12.02
C ALA A 141 17.95 -6.54 12.21
N SER A 142 16.96 -6.32 11.33
CA SER A 142 15.60 -6.80 11.53
C SER A 142 14.90 -7.21 10.22
N GLU A 143 13.81 -7.94 10.36
CA GLU A 143 12.86 -8.25 9.28
C GLU A 143 11.43 -8.16 9.82
N HIS A 144 10.61 -7.34 9.16
CA HIS A 144 9.21 -7.10 9.48
C HIS A 144 8.35 -7.52 8.29
N TYR A 145 7.37 -8.33 8.54
CA TYR A 145 6.43 -8.79 7.52
C TYR A 145 5.02 -8.77 8.06
N ALA A 146 4.09 -8.20 7.32
CA ALA A 146 2.67 -8.26 7.62
C ALA A 146 1.84 -8.43 6.34
N LYS A 147 0.81 -9.27 6.44
CA LYS A 147 -0.22 -9.41 5.43
C LYS A 147 -1.57 -9.09 6.04
N MET A 148 -2.21 -8.09 5.51
CA MET A 148 -3.41 -7.48 6.04
C MET A 148 -4.57 -7.65 5.08
N THR A 149 -5.72 -8.08 5.60
CA THR A 149 -6.94 -8.24 4.83
C THR A 149 -7.99 -7.24 5.29
N TYR A 150 -8.48 -6.47 4.35
CA TYR A 150 -9.49 -5.44 4.54
C TYR A 150 -10.79 -5.79 3.83
N LYS A 151 -11.89 -5.30 4.36
CA LYS A 151 -13.17 -5.22 3.66
C LYS A 151 -13.55 -3.77 3.41
N ARG A 152 -14.39 -3.53 2.42
CA ARG A 152 -14.98 -2.21 2.21
C ARG A 152 -15.90 -1.86 3.38
N GLY A 153 -15.74 -0.66 3.93
CA GLY A 153 -16.53 -0.12 5.03
C GLY A 153 -17.77 0.63 4.57
#